data_a141c39c543506de91b740018eb7a414
#
_entry.id   a141c39c543506de91b740018eb7a414
#
_cell.length_a   1.000
_cell.length_b   1.000
_cell.length_c   1.000
_cell.angle_alpha   90.00
_cell.angle_beta   90.00
_cell.angle_gamma   90.00
#
_symmetry.space_group_name_H-M   'P 1'
#
loop_
_entity.id
_entity.type
_entity.pdbx_description
1 polymer ?
#
loop_
_entity_poly.entity_id
_entity_poly.type
_entity_poly.pdbx_seq_one_letter_code
_entity_poly.pdbx_strand_id
1 'polypeptide(L)'
;KSEATGYEARTIHRLLEYGGDADTFARGEDYPLEADCLIVDEMSMVDVTLMRGLLRAVIPGTRLILVGDADQLPSVGAGNVLSDILQSDAVPSVRLTDIFRQDESSMIVWNAHLINSGQMPVLRTRDTDFFFERKVLQSEAARTIAELLTARLPRYLGYARESWRTEAVRSIQVLSPAKKGDCGAIALNHLLQDALNPEREGPDAILHGETEFRVGDKVIQTKNDYQLEYPRRTPFGTETGAGVFNGDVGYVQHIDPAEHLLTVCFDDDRLVTYQKQQLDALELAYCLTVHKSQGSEFPVVVMPVVGGPPMLMARNLLYTALTRARRLVVLV
;
A
#
# COMPACT_ATOMS: atom_id res chain seq x y z
N LYS A 1 -12.89 -5.26 -4.86
CA LYS A 1 -13.68 -4.74 -6.03
C LYS A 1 -14.46 -5.87 -6.70
N SER A 2 -13.84 -7.02 -7.02
CA SER A 2 -14.56 -8.18 -7.60
C SER A 2 -15.67 -8.69 -6.69
N GLU A 3 -15.44 -8.77 -5.38
CA GLU A 3 -16.45 -9.19 -4.40
C GLU A 3 -17.68 -8.26 -4.38
N ALA A 4 -17.47 -6.95 -4.51
CA ALA A 4 -18.53 -5.96 -4.45
C ALA A 4 -19.39 -5.92 -5.72
N THR A 5 -18.83 -6.26 -6.87
CA THR A 5 -19.50 -6.12 -8.18
C THR A 5 -19.90 -7.45 -8.80
N GLY A 6 -19.29 -8.56 -8.37
CA GLY A 6 -19.43 -9.87 -9.01
C GLY A 6 -18.66 -10.02 -10.32
N TYR A 7 -18.00 -8.95 -10.78
CA TYR A 7 -17.18 -8.95 -11.99
C TYR A 7 -15.68 -9.04 -11.64
N GLU A 8 -14.89 -9.64 -12.52
CA GLU A 8 -13.45 -9.71 -12.36
C GLU A 8 -12.82 -8.31 -12.44
N ALA A 9 -12.06 -7.91 -11.41
CA ALA A 9 -11.27 -6.69 -11.42
C ALA A 9 -9.81 -7.03 -11.76
N ARG A 10 -9.22 -6.24 -12.67
CA ARG A 10 -7.82 -6.36 -13.11
C ARG A 10 -7.13 -5.00 -13.03
N THR A 11 -5.81 -4.99 -12.94
CA THR A 11 -5.05 -3.76 -13.18
C THR A 11 -5.16 -3.35 -14.65
N ILE A 12 -5.03 -2.05 -14.96
CA ILE A 12 -5.05 -1.57 -16.35
C ILE A 12 -3.95 -2.26 -17.18
N HIS A 13 -2.75 -2.44 -16.62
CA HIS A 13 -1.65 -3.14 -17.28
C HIS A 13 -2.04 -4.58 -17.69
N ARG A 14 -2.72 -5.31 -16.79
CA ARG A 14 -3.19 -6.67 -17.09
C ARG A 14 -4.34 -6.68 -18.09
N LEU A 15 -5.22 -5.69 -18.00
CA LEU A 15 -6.34 -5.53 -18.94
C LEU A 15 -5.82 -5.26 -20.37
N LEU A 16 -4.76 -4.46 -20.48
CA LEU A 16 -4.12 -4.12 -21.75
C LEU A 16 -3.08 -5.13 -22.21
N GLU A 17 -2.90 -6.25 -21.49
CA GLU A 17 -1.95 -7.31 -21.81
C GLU A 17 -0.53 -6.76 -21.99
N TYR A 18 0.00 -6.10 -20.95
CA TYR A 18 1.33 -5.48 -20.95
C TYR A 18 2.43 -6.54 -21.10
N GLY A 19 3.26 -6.40 -22.13
CA GLY A 19 4.28 -7.39 -22.51
C GLY A 19 5.61 -7.32 -21.74
N GLY A 20 5.75 -6.35 -20.81
CA GLY A 20 6.98 -6.19 -20.00
C GLY A 20 8.04 -5.27 -20.61
N ASP A 21 8.00 -4.98 -21.90
CA ASP A 21 8.87 -4.00 -22.55
C ASP A 21 8.22 -2.62 -22.58
N ALA A 22 9.04 -1.57 -22.46
CA ALA A 22 8.58 -0.20 -22.32
C ALA A 22 7.46 0.17 -23.29
N ASP A 23 6.31 0.54 -22.74
CA ASP A 23 5.14 1.12 -23.43
C ASP A 23 4.43 0.24 -24.48
N THR A 24 4.65 -1.08 -24.48
CA THR A 24 3.95 -1.99 -25.40
C THR A 24 2.78 -2.69 -24.73
N PHE A 25 1.57 -2.30 -25.11
CA PHE A 25 0.34 -3.00 -24.78
C PHE A 25 -0.12 -3.82 -25.99
N ALA A 26 -0.53 -5.07 -25.77
CA ALA A 26 -1.09 -5.89 -26.84
C ALA A 26 -2.48 -5.40 -27.26
N ARG A 27 -3.24 -4.83 -26.31
CA ARG A 27 -4.53 -4.20 -26.58
C ARG A 27 -4.34 -2.78 -27.07
N GLY A 28 -5.07 -2.41 -28.13
CA GLY A 28 -5.01 -1.10 -28.77
C GLY A 28 -6.06 -0.97 -29.86
N GLU A 29 -5.86 -0.09 -30.83
CA GLU A 29 -6.82 0.18 -31.91
C GLU A 29 -7.10 -1.06 -32.78
N ASP A 30 -6.06 -1.89 -33.06
CA ASP A 30 -6.17 -3.09 -33.88
C ASP A 30 -6.73 -4.30 -33.12
N TYR A 31 -6.62 -4.29 -31.77
CA TYR A 31 -7.12 -5.34 -30.90
C TYR A 31 -7.74 -4.70 -29.64
N PRO A 32 -8.93 -4.11 -29.75
CA PRO A 32 -9.55 -3.34 -28.69
C PRO A 32 -10.14 -4.22 -27.57
N LEU A 33 -10.54 -3.54 -26.50
CA LEU A 33 -11.29 -4.14 -25.39
C LEU A 33 -12.76 -4.31 -25.81
N GLU A 34 -13.27 -5.52 -25.69
CA GLU A 34 -14.68 -5.83 -25.92
C GLU A 34 -15.48 -5.61 -24.62
N ALA A 35 -15.93 -4.37 -24.39
CA ALA A 35 -16.70 -4.03 -23.20
C ALA A 35 -17.71 -2.91 -23.50
N ASP A 36 -18.94 -3.05 -23.02
CA ASP A 36 -19.96 -2.00 -23.10
C ASP A 36 -19.72 -0.90 -22.06
N CYS A 37 -19.12 -1.25 -20.93
CA CYS A 37 -18.81 -0.32 -19.85
C CYS A 37 -17.47 -0.70 -19.22
N LEU A 38 -16.61 0.29 -19.02
CA LEU A 38 -15.33 0.17 -18.35
C LEU A 38 -15.30 1.10 -17.14
N ILE A 39 -15.08 0.55 -15.95
CA ILE A 39 -14.96 1.31 -14.71
C ILE A 39 -13.49 1.28 -14.30
N VAL A 40 -12.86 2.44 -14.23
CA VAL A 40 -11.48 2.61 -13.78
C VAL A 40 -11.48 3.29 -12.44
N ASP A 41 -11.02 2.57 -11.42
CA ASP A 41 -10.89 3.07 -10.06
C ASP A 41 -9.43 3.46 -9.74
N GLU A 42 -9.22 4.24 -8.66
CA GLU A 42 -7.91 4.79 -8.27
C GLU A 42 -7.24 5.63 -9.37
N MET A 43 -8.02 6.44 -10.07
CA MET A 43 -7.55 7.27 -11.19
C MET A 43 -6.43 8.26 -10.85
N SER A 44 -6.25 8.61 -9.58
CA SER A 44 -5.10 9.42 -9.12
C SER A 44 -3.75 8.78 -9.44
N MET A 45 -3.70 7.44 -9.56
CA MET A 45 -2.50 6.67 -9.85
C MET A 45 -2.21 6.49 -11.35
N VAL A 46 -3.12 6.95 -12.22
CA VAL A 46 -3.00 6.77 -13.68
C VAL A 46 -2.26 7.95 -14.30
N ASP A 47 -1.11 7.68 -14.93
CA ASP A 47 -0.33 8.66 -15.67
C ASP A 47 -0.81 8.81 -17.15
N VAL A 48 -0.22 9.76 -17.86
CA VAL A 48 -0.57 10.04 -19.26
C VAL A 48 -0.31 8.85 -20.18
N THR A 49 0.78 8.12 -19.97
CA THR A 49 1.15 6.96 -20.80
C THR A 49 0.13 5.85 -20.66
N LEU A 50 -0.22 5.52 -19.42
CA LEU A 50 -1.19 4.48 -19.12
C LEU A 50 -2.60 4.86 -19.60
N MET A 51 -3.00 6.12 -19.40
CA MET A 51 -4.28 6.64 -19.90
C MET A 51 -4.35 6.60 -21.42
N ARG A 52 -3.28 6.99 -22.11
CA ARG A 52 -3.20 6.89 -23.58
C ARG A 52 -3.35 5.44 -24.04
N GLY A 53 -2.64 4.49 -23.38
CA GLY A 53 -2.78 3.07 -23.70
C GLY A 53 -4.22 2.58 -23.56
N LEU A 54 -4.87 2.95 -22.47
CA LEU A 54 -6.26 2.60 -22.19
C LEU A 54 -7.20 3.16 -23.25
N LEU A 55 -7.11 4.46 -23.56
CA LEU A 55 -7.99 5.11 -24.53
C LEU A 55 -7.83 4.55 -25.95
N ARG A 56 -6.64 4.10 -26.33
CA ARG A 56 -6.43 3.46 -27.65
C ARG A 56 -7.07 2.07 -27.74
N ALA A 57 -7.29 1.43 -26.61
CA ALA A 57 -7.93 0.11 -26.56
C ALA A 57 -9.45 0.16 -26.39
N VAL A 58 -10.01 1.34 -26.09
CA VAL A 58 -11.46 1.53 -25.89
C VAL A 58 -12.12 1.85 -27.22
N ILE A 59 -13.15 1.09 -27.60
CA ILE A 59 -13.92 1.32 -28.83
C ILE A 59 -14.95 2.45 -28.65
N PRO A 60 -15.27 3.21 -29.72
CA PRO A 60 -16.36 4.18 -29.68
C PRO A 60 -17.69 3.52 -29.28
N GLY A 61 -18.38 4.13 -28.31
CA GLY A 61 -19.63 3.62 -27.76
C GLY A 61 -19.50 2.93 -26.40
N THR A 62 -18.29 2.52 -26.00
CA THR A 62 -18.03 2.04 -24.65
C THR A 62 -18.24 3.17 -23.63
N ARG A 63 -18.98 2.91 -22.59
CA ARG A 63 -19.12 3.84 -21.45
C ARG A 63 -17.88 3.75 -20.56
N LEU A 64 -17.17 4.86 -20.41
CA LEU A 64 -16.00 4.96 -19.53
C LEU A 64 -16.38 5.73 -18.25
N ILE A 65 -16.21 5.08 -17.10
CA ILE A 65 -16.43 5.67 -15.78
C ILE A 65 -15.10 5.72 -15.05
N LEU A 66 -14.65 6.94 -14.73
CA LEU A 66 -13.40 7.19 -14.03
C LEU A 66 -13.69 7.54 -12.57
N VAL A 67 -13.13 6.80 -11.65
CA VAL A 67 -13.32 6.98 -10.19
C VAL A 67 -11.96 7.22 -9.54
N GLY A 68 -11.86 8.21 -8.67
CA GLY A 68 -10.61 8.50 -7.98
C GLY A 68 -10.70 9.74 -7.11
N ASP A 69 -9.65 9.96 -6.33
CA ASP A 69 -9.52 11.11 -5.43
C ASP A 69 -8.38 12.00 -5.93
N ALA A 70 -8.73 13.18 -6.48
CA ALA A 70 -7.76 14.12 -7.04
C ALA A 70 -6.91 14.82 -5.96
N ASP A 71 -7.30 14.71 -4.70
CA ASP A 71 -6.60 15.32 -3.55
C ASP A 71 -5.52 14.37 -2.97
N GLN A 72 -5.53 13.09 -3.35
CA GLN A 72 -4.47 12.15 -3.03
C GLN A 72 -3.18 12.41 -3.82
N LEU A 73 -2.13 11.65 -3.52
CA LEU A 73 -0.89 11.71 -4.28
C LEU A 73 -1.15 11.39 -5.76
N PRO A 74 -0.61 12.19 -6.69
CA PRO A 74 -0.69 11.90 -8.11
C PRO A 74 0.13 10.65 -8.47
N SER A 75 0.01 10.21 -9.72
CA SER A 75 0.84 9.16 -10.30
C SER A 75 2.33 9.50 -10.20
N VAL A 76 3.17 8.46 -10.07
CA VAL A 76 4.64 8.62 -10.13
C VAL A 76 5.09 8.94 -11.56
N GLY A 77 4.36 8.45 -12.57
CA GLY A 77 4.59 8.76 -13.98
C GLY A 77 4.16 10.19 -14.34
N ALA A 78 4.47 10.61 -15.55
CA ALA A 78 4.23 11.96 -16.01
C ALA A 78 2.74 12.31 -16.14
N GLY A 79 2.37 13.52 -15.67
CA GLY A 79 1.03 14.09 -15.79
C GLY A 79 0.14 13.84 -14.57
N ASN A 80 -0.95 14.60 -14.48
CA ASN A 80 -1.97 14.48 -13.43
C ASN A 80 -3.36 14.34 -14.08
N VAL A 81 -3.55 13.19 -14.73
CA VAL A 81 -4.67 12.95 -15.63
C VAL A 81 -6.04 13.24 -14.99
N LEU A 82 -6.27 12.74 -13.77
CA LEU A 82 -7.55 12.95 -13.10
C LEU A 82 -7.80 14.42 -12.81
N SER A 83 -6.82 15.13 -12.27
CA SER A 83 -6.94 16.56 -11.98
C SER A 83 -7.13 17.40 -13.24
N ASP A 84 -6.39 17.07 -14.30
CA ASP A 84 -6.47 17.79 -15.59
C ASP A 84 -7.85 17.60 -16.25
N ILE A 85 -8.41 16.37 -16.21
CA ILE A 85 -9.77 16.10 -16.69
C ILE A 85 -10.79 16.92 -15.90
N LEU A 86 -10.70 16.92 -14.55
CA LEU A 86 -11.63 17.66 -13.70
C LEU A 86 -11.54 19.18 -13.92
N GLN A 87 -10.34 19.72 -14.14
CA GLN A 87 -10.13 21.15 -14.38
C GLN A 87 -10.57 21.60 -15.78
N SER A 88 -10.59 20.69 -16.74
CA SER A 88 -10.96 21.02 -18.13
C SER A 88 -12.46 21.26 -18.32
N ASP A 89 -13.31 20.78 -17.41
CA ASP A 89 -14.77 20.73 -17.52
C ASP A 89 -15.28 20.08 -18.82
N ALA A 90 -14.42 19.38 -19.55
CA ALA A 90 -14.77 18.73 -20.80
C ALA A 90 -15.57 17.44 -20.63
N VAL A 91 -15.52 16.85 -19.45
CA VAL A 91 -16.21 15.59 -19.13
C VAL A 91 -17.16 15.81 -17.96
N PRO A 92 -18.41 15.34 -18.04
CA PRO A 92 -19.33 15.40 -16.92
C PRO A 92 -18.73 14.73 -15.66
N SER A 93 -18.73 15.45 -14.55
CA SER A 93 -18.17 14.97 -13.29
C SER A 93 -19.14 15.12 -12.13
N VAL A 94 -19.04 14.19 -11.18
CA VAL A 94 -19.77 14.26 -9.91
C VAL A 94 -18.75 14.20 -8.80
N ARG A 95 -18.71 15.22 -7.95
CA ARG A 95 -17.85 15.25 -6.76
C ARG A 95 -18.64 14.81 -5.54
N LEU A 96 -18.20 13.73 -4.90
CA LEU A 96 -18.74 13.28 -3.63
C LEU A 96 -18.11 14.12 -2.51
N THR A 97 -18.95 14.79 -1.72
CA THR A 97 -18.52 15.69 -0.63
C THR A 97 -18.74 15.09 0.74
N ASP A 98 -19.67 14.15 0.85
CA ASP A 98 -20.04 13.55 2.12
C ASP A 98 -19.22 12.28 2.39
N ILE A 99 -18.61 12.21 3.55
CA ILE A 99 -17.76 11.08 3.95
C ILE A 99 -18.57 10.15 4.85
N PHE A 100 -19.11 9.07 4.29
CA PHE A 100 -19.88 8.05 5.03
C PHE A 100 -19.04 6.92 5.63
N ARG A 101 -17.71 6.95 5.48
CA ARG A 101 -16.82 5.81 5.78
C ARG A 101 -16.53 5.63 7.27
N GLN A 102 -16.69 6.69 8.05
CA GLN A 102 -16.44 6.70 9.49
C GLN A 102 -17.50 7.56 10.18
N ASP A 103 -17.73 7.36 11.48
CA ASP A 103 -18.65 8.16 12.27
C ASP A 103 -18.41 9.67 12.06
N GLU A 104 -19.46 10.47 12.06
CA GLU A 104 -19.37 11.94 11.99
C GLU A 104 -18.44 12.53 13.07
N SER A 105 -18.14 11.76 14.12
CA SER A 105 -17.20 12.11 15.20
C SER A 105 -15.73 11.80 14.90
N SER A 106 -15.40 11.16 13.74
CA SER A 106 -14.03 10.75 13.43
C SER A 106 -13.11 11.94 13.22
N MET A 107 -12.08 12.03 14.06
CA MET A 107 -11.02 13.05 13.95
C MET A 107 -10.07 12.76 12.78
N ILE A 108 -9.96 11.51 12.31
CA ILE A 108 -9.21 11.19 11.10
C ILE A 108 -9.83 11.91 9.91
N VAL A 109 -11.14 11.78 9.73
CA VAL A 109 -11.90 12.41 8.65
C VAL A 109 -11.83 13.93 8.75
N TRP A 110 -12.10 14.46 9.93
CA TRP A 110 -12.07 15.89 10.17
C TRP A 110 -10.68 16.50 9.86
N ASN A 111 -9.61 15.89 10.38
CA ASN A 111 -8.25 16.36 10.15
C ASN A 111 -7.80 16.15 8.69
N ALA A 112 -8.21 15.09 8.02
CA ALA A 112 -7.96 14.91 6.59
C ALA A 112 -8.60 16.04 5.78
N HIS A 113 -9.82 16.43 6.10
CA HIS A 113 -10.50 17.56 5.45
C HIS A 113 -9.81 18.90 5.72
N LEU A 114 -9.41 19.18 6.96
CA LEU A 114 -8.66 20.38 7.31
C LEU A 114 -7.34 20.47 6.53
N ILE A 115 -6.57 19.37 6.49
CA ILE A 115 -5.31 19.30 5.76
C ILE A 115 -5.54 19.53 4.26
N ASN A 116 -6.56 18.89 3.68
CA ASN A 116 -6.90 19.06 2.28
C ASN A 116 -7.25 20.52 1.95
N SER A 117 -7.98 21.18 2.84
CA SER A 117 -8.34 22.61 2.73
C SER A 117 -7.18 23.56 3.04
N GLY A 118 -5.98 23.06 3.39
CA GLY A 118 -4.82 23.88 3.76
C GLY A 118 -4.89 24.47 5.16
N GLN A 119 -5.75 23.93 6.00
CA GLN A 119 -5.92 24.35 7.40
C GLN A 119 -5.09 23.45 8.33
N MET A 120 -4.77 23.97 9.53
CA MET A 120 -4.08 23.19 10.56
C MET A 120 -5.01 22.11 11.12
N PRO A 121 -4.54 20.85 11.19
CA PRO A 121 -5.31 19.79 11.85
C PRO A 121 -5.42 20.04 13.37
N VAL A 122 -6.44 19.47 13.98
CA VAL A 122 -6.64 19.49 15.44
C VAL A 122 -5.71 18.43 16.04
N LEU A 123 -4.63 18.88 16.70
CA LEU A 123 -3.57 18.02 17.23
C LEU A 123 -3.79 17.57 18.69
N ARG A 124 -4.64 18.29 19.44
CA ARG A 124 -4.92 18.00 20.86
C ARG A 124 -6.27 17.33 20.97
N THR A 125 -6.28 16.01 20.88
CA THR A 125 -7.48 15.19 20.99
C THR A 125 -7.37 14.24 22.18
N ARG A 126 -8.50 13.85 22.77
CA ARG A 126 -8.60 12.81 23.80
C ARG A 126 -9.71 11.84 23.41
N ASP A 127 -9.50 10.56 23.68
CA ASP A 127 -10.49 9.51 23.45
C ASP A 127 -11.05 9.50 22.01
N THR A 128 -10.14 9.62 21.03
CA THR A 128 -10.45 9.72 19.61
C THR A 128 -9.65 8.70 18.79
N ASP A 129 -9.87 8.72 17.49
CA ASP A 129 -9.18 7.91 16.49
C ASP A 129 -7.93 8.58 15.89
N PHE A 130 -7.55 9.76 16.41
CA PHE A 130 -6.41 10.53 15.91
C PHE A 130 -5.55 11.06 17.06
N PHE A 131 -4.26 10.77 17.03
CA PHE A 131 -3.28 11.23 18.01
C PHE A 131 -2.07 11.89 17.36
N PHE A 132 -1.50 12.86 18.05
CA PHE A 132 -0.26 13.50 17.66
C PHE A 132 0.72 13.53 18.83
N GLU A 133 1.94 13.05 18.59
CA GLU A 133 3.03 13.09 19.57
C GLU A 133 4.22 13.89 19.03
N ARG A 134 4.40 15.09 19.55
CA ARG A 134 5.42 16.01 19.07
C ARG A 134 6.83 15.49 19.35
N LYS A 135 7.63 15.34 18.31
CA LYS A 135 9.08 15.10 18.35
C LYS A 135 9.80 16.16 17.53
N VAL A 136 11.09 16.36 17.82
CA VAL A 136 11.94 17.32 17.11
C VAL A 136 13.02 16.61 16.31
N LEU A 137 13.52 15.48 16.82
CA LEU A 137 14.57 14.69 16.17
C LEU A 137 13.97 13.41 15.52
N GLN A 138 14.43 13.08 14.32
CA GLN A 138 14.02 11.85 13.64
C GLN A 138 14.34 10.59 14.45
N SER A 139 15.51 10.54 15.10
CA SER A 139 15.90 9.42 15.96
C SER A 139 14.99 9.22 17.18
N GLU A 140 14.43 10.30 17.73
CA GLU A 140 13.44 10.20 18.80
C GLU A 140 12.09 9.71 18.27
N ALA A 141 11.67 10.21 17.10
CA ALA A 141 10.44 9.76 16.46
C ALA A 141 10.51 8.28 16.11
N ALA A 142 11.62 7.80 15.54
CA ALA A 142 11.82 6.40 15.21
C ALA A 142 11.72 5.49 16.45
N ARG A 143 12.38 5.86 17.57
CA ARG A 143 12.26 5.12 18.84
C ARG A 143 10.84 5.14 19.39
N THR A 144 10.16 6.28 19.31
CA THR A 144 8.76 6.40 19.74
C THR A 144 7.84 5.52 18.88
N ILE A 145 8.07 5.44 17.57
CA ILE A 145 7.32 4.55 16.70
C ILE A 145 7.52 3.09 17.12
N ALA A 146 8.75 2.66 17.39
CA ALA A 146 9.01 1.31 17.90
C ALA A 146 8.31 1.05 19.24
N GLU A 147 8.36 1.99 20.19
CA GLU A 147 7.65 1.91 21.48
C GLU A 147 6.12 1.84 21.28
N LEU A 148 5.58 2.64 20.37
CA LEU A 148 4.15 2.60 20.03
C LEU A 148 3.73 1.20 19.57
N LEU A 149 4.48 0.59 18.67
CA LEU A 149 4.13 -0.72 18.09
C LEU A 149 4.36 -1.88 19.07
N THR A 150 5.33 -1.77 19.98
CA THR A 150 5.69 -2.87 20.89
C THR A 150 5.00 -2.82 22.26
N ALA A 151 4.51 -1.64 22.69
CA ALA A 151 3.97 -1.48 24.03
C ALA A 151 2.64 -0.71 24.07
N ARG A 152 2.61 0.50 23.55
CA ARG A 152 1.48 1.43 23.78
C ARG A 152 0.24 1.05 22.97
N LEU A 153 0.38 0.83 21.65
CA LEU A 153 -0.73 0.47 20.78
C LEU A 153 -1.29 -0.93 21.05
N PRO A 154 -0.48 -1.99 21.25
CA PRO A 154 -1.01 -3.28 21.65
C PRO A 154 -1.87 -3.22 22.91
N ARG A 155 -1.44 -2.47 23.93
CA ARG A 155 -2.22 -2.24 25.14
C ARG A 155 -3.48 -1.43 24.90
N TYR A 156 -3.39 -0.36 24.13
CA TYR A 156 -4.54 0.50 23.81
C TYR A 156 -5.61 -0.23 22.99
N LEU A 157 -5.18 -1.06 22.05
CA LEU A 157 -6.05 -1.85 21.17
C LEU A 157 -6.56 -3.15 21.84
N GLY A 158 -6.08 -3.47 23.04
CA GLY A 158 -6.52 -4.65 23.78
C GLY A 158 -6.01 -5.97 23.22
N TYR A 159 -4.85 -5.99 22.57
CA TYR A 159 -4.29 -7.23 22.03
C TYR A 159 -3.90 -8.20 23.15
N ALA A 160 -4.16 -9.48 22.93
CA ALA A 160 -3.82 -10.52 23.88
C ALA A 160 -2.29 -10.64 24.05
N ARG A 161 -1.84 -10.94 25.27
CA ARG A 161 -0.41 -10.99 25.59
C ARG A 161 0.38 -12.02 24.76
N GLU A 162 -0.27 -13.08 24.36
CA GLU A 162 0.32 -14.18 23.59
C GLU A 162 0.44 -13.85 22.09
N SER A 163 -0.46 -13.05 21.55
CA SER A 163 -0.61 -12.77 20.11
C SER A 163 -0.29 -11.34 19.69
N TRP A 164 0.01 -10.44 20.65
CA TRP A 164 0.12 -9.01 20.36
C TRP A 164 1.11 -8.67 19.25
N ARG A 165 2.22 -9.42 19.13
CA ARG A 165 3.20 -9.17 18.05
C ARG A 165 2.61 -9.45 16.69
N THR A 166 1.98 -10.61 16.53
CA THR A 166 1.31 -10.99 15.27
C THR A 166 0.19 -10.02 14.93
N GLU A 167 -0.62 -9.63 15.92
CA GLU A 167 -1.70 -8.67 15.73
C GLU A 167 -1.15 -7.29 15.37
N ALA A 168 -0.08 -6.81 16.03
CA ALA A 168 0.56 -5.54 15.72
C ALA A 168 1.13 -5.54 14.29
N VAL A 169 1.84 -6.59 13.87
CA VAL A 169 2.40 -6.71 12.52
C VAL A 169 1.30 -6.72 11.46
N ARG A 170 0.15 -7.34 11.73
CA ARG A 170 -0.96 -7.43 10.77
C ARG A 170 -1.81 -6.17 10.69
N SER A 171 -2.05 -5.50 11.82
CA SER A 171 -3.04 -4.42 11.91
C SER A 171 -2.44 -3.01 11.90
N ILE A 172 -1.16 -2.86 12.28
CA ILE A 172 -0.50 -1.56 12.33
C ILE A 172 0.44 -1.43 11.14
N GLN A 173 0.26 -0.37 10.37
CA GLN A 173 1.16 -0.02 9.27
C GLN A 173 1.87 1.29 9.58
N VAL A 174 3.20 1.26 9.55
CA VAL A 174 3.98 2.49 9.57
C VAL A 174 4.10 3.01 8.14
N LEU A 175 3.78 4.29 7.95
CA LEU A 175 3.92 4.97 6.66
C LEU A 175 4.97 6.07 6.79
N SER A 176 6.00 6.05 5.95
CA SER A 176 7.03 7.09 5.94
C SER A 176 6.90 7.99 4.71
N PRO A 177 7.13 9.30 4.84
CA PRO A 177 7.21 10.20 3.68
C PRO A 177 8.44 9.93 2.80
N ALA A 178 9.49 9.30 3.36
CA ALA A 178 10.77 9.13 2.69
C ALA A 178 11.27 7.68 2.73
N LYS A 179 12.13 7.33 1.78
CA LYS A 179 12.81 6.01 1.76
C LYS A 179 14.05 5.99 2.67
N LYS A 180 14.79 7.10 2.77
CA LYS A 180 16.07 7.24 3.50
C LYS A 180 15.93 8.17 4.71
N GLY A 181 16.89 8.10 5.64
CA GLY A 181 16.93 8.83 6.90
C GLY A 181 16.45 7.99 8.08
N ASP A 182 16.60 8.46 9.32
CA ASP A 182 16.26 7.70 10.53
C ASP A 182 14.77 7.33 10.60
N CYS A 183 13.89 8.19 10.06
CA CYS A 183 12.48 7.93 9.87
C CYS A 183 12.12 7.48 8.45
N GLY A 184 13.11 7.14 7.62
CA GLY A 184 12.90 6.57 6.30
C GLY A 184 12.46 5.12 6.36
N ALA A 185 11.75 4.65 5.33
CA ALA A 185 11.19 3.31 5.32
C ALA A 185 12.24 2.21 5.50
N ILE A 186 13.47 2.40 4.99
CA ILE A 186 14.55 1.41 5.15
C ILE A 186 14.95 1.27 6.62
N ALA A 187 15.31 2.38 7.29
CA ALA A 187 15.75 2.36 8.67
C ALA A 187 14.64 1.90 9.63
N LEU A 188 13.40 2.35 9.38
CA LEU A 188 12.25 1.92 10.17
C LEU A 188 11.93 0.43 9.98
N ASN A 189 12.11 -0.14 8.79
CA ASN A 189 11.92 -1.57 8.59
C ASN A 189 12.88 -2.40 9.43
N HIS A 190 14.17 -2.08 9.45
CA HIS A 190 15.14 -2.79 10.30
C HIS A 190 14.82 -2.62 11.79
N LEU A 191 14.56 -1.38 12.23
CA LEU A 191 14.22 -1.10 13.62
C LEU A 191 12.97 -1.87 14.07
N LEU A 192 11.94 -1.92 13.23
CA LEU A 192 10.68 -2.59 13.54
C LEU A 192 10.78 -4.10 13.42
N GLN A 193 11.57 -4.63 12.51
CA GLN A 193 11.88 -6.04 12.43
C GLN A 193 12.51 -6.52 13.74
N ASP A 194 13.56 -5.86 14.21
CA ASP A 194 14.23 -6.22 15.47
C ASP A 194 13.30 -6.09 16.69
N ALA A 195 12.41 -5.12 16.68
CA ALA A 195 11.47 -4.91 17.78
C ALA A 195 10.29 -5.91 17.80
N LEU A 196 9.75 -6.27 16.63
CA LEU A 196 8.55 -7.09 16.49
C LEU A 196 8.85 -8.56 16.18
N ASN A 197 9.92 -8.82 15.44
CA ASN A 197 10.38 -10.15 15.04
C ASN A 197 11.90 -10.29 15.27
N PRO A 198 12.35 -10.24 16.54
CA PRO A 198 13.76 -10.31 16.87
C PRO A 198 14.40 -11.60 16.36
N GLU A 199 15.69 -11.54 16.09
CA GLU A 199 16.49 -12.69 15.70
C GLU A 199 16.32 -13.85 16.71
N ARG A 200 16.18 -15.06 16.19
CA ARG A 200 16.08 -16.29 16.96
C ARG A 200 17.24 -17.20 16.64
N GLU A 201 17.66 -17.99 17.61
CA GLU A 201 18.63 -19.06 17.35
C GLU A 201 17.99 -20.12 16.44
N GLY A 202 18.59 -20.38 15.27
CA GLY A 202 18.12 -21.42 14.36
C GLY A 202 18.19 -21.01 12.86
N PRO A 203 17.77 -21.91 11.96
CA PRO A 203 17.87 -21.72 10.52
C PRO A 203 16.73 -20.86 9.93
N ASP A 204 16.00 -20.10 10.75
CA ASP A 204 14.77 -19.40 10.38
C ASP A 204 15.00 -18.04 9.70
N ALA A 205 16.21 -17.82 9.14
CA ALA A 205 16.58 -16.59 8.48
C ALA A 205 17.42 -16.81 7.24
N ILE A 206 17.35 -15.89 6.29
CA ILE A 206 18.16 -15.84 5.07
C ILE A 206 18.60 -14.42 4.77
N LEU A 207 19.91 -14.23 4.57
CA LEU A 207 20.47 -12.96 4.15
C LEU A 207 20.47 -12.85 2.61
N HIS A 208 19.84 -11.79 2.09
CA HIS A 208 19.83 -11.47 0.68
C HIS A 208 20.18 -9.97 0.49
N GLY A 209 21.35 -9.71 -0.10
CA GLY A 209 21.92 -8.36 -0.16
C GLY A 209 22.18 -7.80 1.24
N GLU A 210 21.57 -6.65 1.57
CA GLU A 210 21.65 -6.02 2.89
C GLU A 210 20.45 -6.37 3.79
N THR A 211 19.48 -7.16 3.29
CA THR A 211 18.26 -7.50 4.00
C THR A 211 18.33 -8.93 4.52
N GLU A 212 18.16 -9.10 5.81
CA GLU A 212 17.90 -10.39 6.41
C GLU A 212 16.38 -10.60 6.50
N PHE A 213 15.91 -11.67 5.87
CA PHE A 213 14.52 -12.11 6.01
C PHE A 213 14.42 -13.19 7.07
N ARG A 214 13.42 -13.09 7.94
CA ARG A 214 13.15 -14.01 9.05
C ARG A 214 11.74 -14.58 8.94
N VAL A 215 11.53 -15.80 9.38
CA VAL A 215 10.18 -16.36 9.48
C VAL A 215 9.31 -15.47 10.37
N GLY A 216 8.13 -15.11 9.87
CA GLY A 216 7.21 -14.16 10.51
C GLY A 216 7.34 -12.71 10.03
N ASP A 217 8.33 -12.39 9.19
CA ASP A 217 8.45 -11.04 8.64
C ASP A 217 7.29 -10.67 7.74
N LYS A 218 6.87 -9.42 7.83
CA LYS A 218 5.97 -8.79 6.88
C LYS A 218 6.76 -8.29 5.68
N VAL A 219 6.35 -8.72 4.50
CA VAL A 219 7.05 -8.40 3.23
C VAL A 219 6.08 -7.87 2.18
N ILE A 220 6.61 -7.17 1.20
CA ILE A 220 5.88 -6.65 0.04
C ILE A 220 6.59 -7.02 -1.25
N GLN A 221 5.83 -7.46 -2.23
CA GLN A 221 6.29 -7.62 -3.61
C GLN A 221 6.48 -6.25 -4.25
N THR A 222 7.64 -6.03 -4.88
CA THR A 222 8.01 -4.71 -5.45
C THR A 222 7.97 -4.67 -6.96
N LYS A 223 7.81 -5.82 -7.62
CA LYS A 223 7.76 -5.97 -9.07
C LYS A 223 6.67 -6.96 -9.46
N ASN A 224 6.04 -6.78 -10.61
CA ASN A 224 5.15 -7.79 -11.14
C ASN A 224 5.96 -9.00 -11.62
N ASP A 225 5.56 -10.20 -11.20
CA ASP A 225 6.04 -11.47 -11.75
C ASP A 225 4.82 -12.30 -12.15
N TYR A 226 4.56 -12.35 -13.44
CA TYR A 226 3.41 -13.05 -14.02
C TYR A 226 3.62 -14.56 -14.13
N GLN A 227 4.86 -15.03 -13.99
CA GLN A 227 5.25 -16.42 -14.17
C GLN A 227 5.46 -17.16 -12.86
N LEU A 228 5.52 -16.44 -11.74
CA LEU A 228 5.72 -17.05 -10.43
C LEU A 228 4.49 -17.84 -10.02
N GLU A 229 4.64 -19.15 -10.03
CA GLU A 229 3.56 -20.11 -9.80
C GLU A 229 3.34 -20.38 -8.31
N TYR A 230 2.09 -20.70 -7.97
CA TYR A 230 1.70 -21.09 -6.62
C TYR A 230 0.54 -22.09 -6.65
N PRO A 231 0.44 -23.00 -5.65
CA PRO A 231 -0.69 -23.90 -5.52
C PRO A 231 -1.94 -23.13 -5.11
N ARG A 232 -3.01 -23.22 -5.90
CA ARG A 232 -4.32 -22.64 -5.61
C ARG A 232 -5.32 -23.74 -5.25
N ARG A 233 -5.87 -23.68 -4.04
CA ARG A 233 -6.95 -24.59 -3.65
C ARG A 233 -8.26 -24.18 -4.30
N THR A 234 -8.92 -25.13 -4.94
CA THR A 234 -10.26 -24.97 -5.52
C THR A 234 -11.20 -26.01 -4.93
N PRO A 235 -12.52 -25.89 -5.05
CA PRO A 235 -13.47 -26.92 -4.63
C PRO A 235 -13.26 -28.28 -5.31
N PHE A 236 -12.54 -28.31 -6.42
CA PHE A 236 -12.29 -29.53 -7.22
C PHE A 236 -10.88 -30.10 -7.04
N GLY A 237 -10.05 -29.48 -6.19
CA GLY A 237 -8.67 -29.92 -5.94
C GLY A 237 -7.67 -28.77 -5.88
N THR A 238 -6.40 -29.07 -6.13
CA THR A 238 -5.33 -28.07 -6.19
C THR A 238 -4.98 -27.81 -7.66
N GLU A 239 -5.08 -26.55 -8.08
CA GLU A 239 -4.67 -26.08 -9.39
C GLU A 239 -3.41 -25.21 -9.26
N THR A 240 -2.69 -25.00 -10.36
CA THR A 240 -1.58 -24.05 -10.40
C THR A 240 -2.12 -22.67 -10.76
N GLY A 241 -1.97 -21.72 -9.85
CA GLY A 241 -2.13 -20.31 -10.14
C GLY A 241 -0.79 -19.70 -10.52
N ALA A 242 -0.78 -18.55 -11.18
CA ALA A 242 0.42 -17.80 -11.49
C ALA A 242 0.19 -16.28 -11.34
N GLY A 243 1.28 -15.60 -10.96
CA GLY A 243 1.34 -14.15 -10.86
C GLY A 243 1.32 -13.63 -9.42
N VAL A 244 2.36 -12.85 -9.10
CA VAL A 244 2.48 -12.03 -7.89
C VAL A 244 2.76 -10.61 -8.34
N PHE A 245 2.11 -9.63 -7.71
CA PHE A 245 2.08 -8.28 -8.25
C PHE A 245 2.71 -7.26 -7.31
N ASN A 246 3.22 -6.19 -7.90
CA ASN A 246 3.71 -5.06 -7.13
C ASN A 246 2.63 -4.53 -6.18
N GLY A 247 2.96 -4.46 -4.89
CA GLY A 247 2.03 -4.05 -3.84
C GLY A 247 1.40 -5.22 -3.07
N ASP A 248 1.54 -6.47 -3.53
CA ASP A 248 1.07 -7.64 -2.77
C ASP A 248 1.85 -7.73 -1.45
N VAL A 249 1.14 -7.75 -0.33
CA VAL A 249 1.68 -7.87 1.02
C VAL A 249 1.50 -9.29 1.52
N GLY A 250 2.49 -9.82 2.20
CA GLY A 250 2.45 -11.16 2.76
C GLY A 250 3.38 -11.32 3.96
N TYR A 251 3.42 -12.54 4.48
CA TYR A 251 4.21 -12.91 5.66
C TYR A 251 5.10 -14.09 5.33
N VAL A 252 6.37 -14.02 5.71
CA VAL A 252 7.32 -15.12 5.55
C VAL A 252 6.88 -16.27 6.43
N GLN A 253 6.55 -17.41 5.82
CA GLN A 253 6.02 -18.56 6.52
C GLN A 253 7.07 -19.65 6.74
N HIS A 254 7.98 -19.79 5.79
CA HIS A 254 9.03 -20.80 5.84
C HIS A 254 10.29 -20.33 5.11
N ILE A 255 11.45 -20.70 5.63
CA ILE A 255 12.74 -20.46 5.01
C ILE A 255 13.52 -21.78 4.99
N ASP A 256 14.11 -22.12 3.85
CA ASP A 256 15.12 -23.16 3.72
C ASP A 256 16.46 -22.51 3.32
N PRO A 257 17.37 -22.28 4.29
CA PRO A 257 18.64 -21.63 4.03
C PRO A 257 19.57 -22.45 3.15
N ALA A 258 19.46 -23.79 3.18
CA ALA A 258 20.33 -24.68 2.39
C ALA A 258 20.03 -24.59 0.90
N GLU A 259 18.73 -24.56 0.56
CA GLU A 259 18.27 -24.44 -0.82
C GLU A 259 18.04 -22.99 -1.25
N HIS A 260 18.25 -22.00 -0.36
CA HIS A 260 17.95 -20.59 -0.58
C HIS A 260 16.50 -20.35 -1.02
N LEU A 261 15.55 -21.02 -0.36
CA LEU A 261 14.12 -20.87 -0.62
C LEU A 261 13.44 -20.09 0.50
N LEU A 262 12.50 -19.24 0.13
CA LEU A 262 11.67 -18.47 1.06
C LEU A 262 10.22 -18.55 0.61
N THR A 263 9.32 -18.99 1.49
CA THR A 263 7.89 -19.08 1.21
C THR A 263 7.13 -17.97 1.91
N VAL A 264 6.36 -17.22 1.13
CA VAL A 264 5.49 -16.12 1.61
C VAL A 264 4.04 -16.57 1.51
N CYS A 265 3.28 -16.34 2.58
CA CYS A 265 1.83 -16.39 2.58
C CYS A 265 1.30 -14.96 2.35
N PHE A 266 0.69 -14.69 1.22
CA PHE A 266 0.06 -13.41 0.90
C PHE A 266 -1.32 -13.29 1.56
N ASP A 267 -1.84 -12.06 1.63
CA ASP A 267 -3.10 -11.75 2.33
C ASP A 267 -4.34 -12.46 1.74
N ASP A 268 -4.24 -12.98 0.52
CA ASP A 268 -5.27 -13.80 -0.13
C ASP A 268 -5.01 -15.31 -0.04
N ASP A 269 -4.24 -15.73 0.97
CA ASP A 269 -3.86 -17.13 1.26
C ASP A 269 -3.03 -17.81 0.15
N ARG A 270 -2.46 -17.07 -0.80
CA ARG A 270 -1.51 -17.61 -1.77
C ARG A 270 -0.18 -17.93 -1.07
N LEU A 271 0.26 -19.18 -1.20
CA LEU A 271 1.58 -19.63 -0.74
C LEU A 271 2.54 -19.63 -1.92
N VAL A 272 3.50 -18.72 -1.91
CA VAL A 272 4.45 -18.53 -2.99
C VAL A 272 5.86 -18.78 -2.52
N THR A 273 6.58 -19.66 -3.19
CA THR A 273 7.98 -19.98 -2.87
C THR A 273 8.92 -19.25 -3.83
N TYR A 274 9.81 -18.46 -3.26
CA TYR A 274 10.82 -17.67 -3.96
C TYR A 274 12.15 -18.38 -3.96
N GLN A 275 12.80 -18.41 -5.13
CA GLN A 275 14.20 -18.78 -5.27
C GLN A 275 15.09 -17.56 -5.04
N LYS A 276 16.39 -17.79 -4.78
CA LYS A 276 17.37 -16.74 -4.49
C LYS A 276 17.28 -15.50 -5.38
N GLN A 277 17.17 -15.68 -6.69
CA GLN A 277 17.12 -14.56 -7.66
C GLN A 277 15.82 -13.77 -7.61
N GLN A 278 14.74 -14.41 -7.18
CA GLN A 278 13.42 -13.79 -7.07
C GLN A 278 13.28 -12.94 -5.80
N LEU A 279 14.15 -13.14 -4.81
CA LEU A 279 14.17 -12.36 -3.57
C LEU A 279 14.46 -10.86 -3.81
N ASP A 280 15.06 -10.49 -4.96
CA ASP A 280 15.22 -9.08 -5.38
C ASP A 280 13.88 -8.34 -5.55
N ALA A 281 12.78 -9.07 -5.64
CA ALA A 281 11.45 -8.51 -5.76
C ALA A 281 10.75 -8.35 -4.40
N LEU A 282 11.34 -8.79 -3.29
CA LEU A 282 10.80 -8.66 -1.94
C LEU A 282 11.49 -7.55 -1.16
N GLU A 283 10.73 -6.78 -0.40
CA GLU A 283 11.22 -5.85 0.62
C GLU A 283 10.47 -6.08 1.93
N LEU A 284 11.07 -5.75 3.07
CA LEU A 284 10.38 -5.69 4.36
C LEU A 284 9.26 -4.65 4.31
N ALA A 285 8.14 -4.93 4.97
CA ALA A 285 6.93 -4.13 4.89
C ALA A 285 6.35 -3.69 6.25
N TYR A 286 7.13 -3.68 7.32
CA TYR A 286 6.74 -3.07 8.58
C TYR A 286 6.50 -1.57 8.41
N CYS A 287 7.33 -0.92 7.59
CA CYS A 287 7.17 0.45 7.15
C CYS A 287 7.14 0.52 5.62
N LEU A 288 6.14 1.18 5.07
CA LEU A 288 6.02 1.50 3.65
C LEU A 288 6.20 3.00 3.42
N THR A 289 6.61 3.39 2.22
CA THR A 289 6.43 4.80 1.83
C THR A 289 4.96 5.07 1.57
N VAL A 290 4.51 6.32 1.79
CA VAL A 290 3.12 6.71 1.52
C VAL A 290 2.72 6.40 0.06
N HIS A 291 3.65 6.57 -0.90
CA HIS A 291 3.41 6.20 -2.30
C HIS A 291 3.12 4.69 -2.48
N LYS A 292 3.86 3.82 -1.79
CA LYS A 292 3.63 2.38 -1.86
C LYS A 292 2.34 1.92 -1.16
N SER A 293 1.75 2.76 -0.31
CA SER A 293 0.50 2.48 0.38
C SER A 293 -0.75 2.89 -0.39
N GLN A 294 -0.60 3.56 -1.54
CA GLN A 294 -1.74 3.94 -2.38
C GLN A 294 -2.55 2.70 -2.78
N GLY A 295 -3.87 2.83 -2.80
CA GLY A 295 -4.78 1.70 -3.05
C GLY A 295 -4.96 0.71 -1.89
N SER A 296 -4.15 0.81 -0.83
CA SER A 296 -4.25 -0.04 0.37
C SER A 296 -4.91 0.70 1.53
N GLU A 297 -5.46 -0.06 2.49
CA GLU A 297 -6.04 0.47 3.72
C GLU A 297 -5.63 -0.38 4.91
N PHE A 298 -5.41 0.26 6.05
CA PHE A 298 -4.92 -0.38 7.26
C PHE A 298 -5.80 -0.03 8.47
N PRO A 299 -6.01 -0.96 9.41
CA PRO A 299 -6.73 -0.63 10.63
C PRO A 299 -6.09 0.52 11.40
N VAL A 300 -4.77 0.52 11.54
CA VAL A 300 -4.00 1.54 12.26
C VAL A 300 -2.85 2.04 11.40
N VAL A 301 -2.69 3.35 11.31
CA VAL A 301 -1.56 3.99 10.64
C VAL A 301 -0.74 4.79 11.65
N VAL A 302 0.58 4.59 11.62
CA VAL A 302 1.56 5.39 12.38
C VAL A 302 2.47 6.08 11.37
N MET A 303 2.66 7.40 11.49
CA MET A 303 3.45 8.16 10.52
C MET A 303 4.37 9.17 11.22
N PRO A 304 5.69 9.15 10.93
CA PRO A 304 6.58 10.24 11.33
C PRO A 304 6.28 11.49 10.50
N VAL A 305 6.15 12.64 11.19
CA VAL A 305 5.96 13.97 10.59
C VAL A 305 7.09 14.93 10.96
N VAL A 306 8.21 14.37 11.40
CA VAL A 306 9.39 15.13 11.85
C VAL A 306 10.53 14.99 10.84
N GLY A 307 11.11 16.14 10.46
CA GLY A 307 12.25 16.19 9.54
C GLY A 307 11.93 15.69 8.12
N GLY A 308 12.92 15.78 7.25
CA GLY A 308 12.80 15.38 5.87
C GLY A 308 12.77 16.55 4.89
N PRO A 309 12.93 16.28 3.58
CA PRO A 309 12.84 17.32 2.58
C PRO A 309 11.46 17.97 2.57
N PRO A 310 11.36 19.32 2.62
CA PRO A 310 10.07 20.03 2.63
C PRO A 310 9.13 19.61 1.47
N MET A 311 9.70 19.24 0.34
CA MET A 311 8.95 18.79 -0.84
C MET A 311 8.18 17.47 -0.58
N LEU A 312 8.65 16.62 0.34
CA LEU A 312 7.97 15.36 0.68
C LEU A 312 6.90 15.55 1.78
N MET A 313 6.84 16.72 2.42
CA MET A 313 5.82 17.04 3.43
C MET A 313 4.67 17.85 2.83
N ALA A 314 4.29 17.51 1.60
CA ALA A 314 3.18 18.14 0.91
C ALA A 314 1.82 17.72 1.50
N ARG A 315 0.80 18.59 1.36
CA ARG A 315 -0.54 18.35 1.90
C ARG A 315 -1.15 17.03 1.41
N ASN A 316 -1.04 16.77 0.10
CA ASN A 316 -1.57 15.57 -0.53
C ASN A 316 -0.89 14.30 0.00
N LEU A 317 0.41 14.35 0.37
CA LEU A 317 1.07 13.21 0.98
C LEU A 317 0.49 12.89 2.37
N LEU A 318 0.33 13.91 3.21
CA LEU A 318 -0.25 13.74 4.55
C LEU A 318 -1.73 13.33 4.46
N TYR A 319 -2.49 13.94 3.55
CA TYR A 319 -3.88 13.56 3.27
C TYR A 319 -3.97 12.09 2.84
N THR A 320 -3.14 11.67 1.87
CA THR A 320 -3.10 10.26 1.42
C THR A 320 -2.79 9.31 2.57
N ALA A 321 -1.80 9.65 3.43
CA ALA A 321 -1.44 8.79 4.56
C ALA A 321 -2.59 8.65 5.57
N LEU A 322 -3.26 9.75 5.92
CA LEU A 322 -4.40 9.73 6.86
C LEU A 322 -5.54 8.88 6.32
N THR A 323 -5.86 9.04 5.03
CA THR A 323 -6.97 8.31 4.38
C THR A 323 -6.69 6.81 4.20
N ARG A 324 -5.47 6.34 4.48
CA ARG A 324 -5.18 4.89 4.55
C ARG A 324 -5.65 4.25 5.85
N ALA A 325 -5.90 5.02 6.90
CA ALA A 325 -6.33 4.49 8.19
C ALA A 325 -7.85 4.27 8.24
N ARG A 326 -8.25 3.14 8.83
CA ARG A 326 -9.68 2.81 9.06
C ARG A 326 -10.15 3.12 10.47
N ARG A 327 -9.27 2.99 11.48
CA ARG A 327 -9.66 3.03 12.90
C ARG A 327 -8.82 3.99 13.73
N LEU A 328 -7.54 4.15 13.41
CA LEU A 328 -6.64 4.93 14.25
C LEU A 328 -5.47 5.50 13.45
N VAL A 329 -5.15 6.76 13.70
CA VAL A 329 -3.93 7.41 13.21
C VAL A 329 -3.11 7.92 14.39
N VAL A 330 -1.81 7.70 14.33
CA VAL A 330 -0.84 8.32 15.23
C VAL A 330 0.23 9.03 14.41
N LEU A 331 0.30 10.34 14.51
CA LEU A 331 1.38 11.15 13.96
C LEU A 331 2.48 11.37 15.02
N VAL A 332 3.76 11.19 14.63
CA VAL A 332 4.91 11.27 15.55
C VAL A 332 5.94 12.29 15.07
#